data_d8564d5c4f11ad475e4e27c629685d1c
#
_entry.id   d8564d5c4f11ad475e4e27c629685d1c
#
_cell.length_a   1.000
_cell.length_b   1.000
_cell.length_c   1.000
_cell.angle_alpha   90.00
_cell.angle_beta   90.00
_cell.angle_gamma   90.00
#
_symmetry.space_group_name_H-M   'P 1'
#
loop_
_entity.id
_entity.type
_entity.pdbx_description
1 polymer ?
#
loop_
_entity_poly.entity_id
_entity_poly.type
_entity_poly.pdbx_seq_one_letter_code
_entity_poly.pdbx_strand_id
1 'polypeptide(L)'
;FVVNFQIDQRPVRGRAVRMGAASLSPILHRHDYPPHLARILGEAVTLAAMVGASLKFEGRILVQAEGDGPVSMLVGEYRTDGGVRGYAKFDSDRWAHLEKVNKGAAPHMPQLFGPSGRLAVILIQDDPSVAPYQGVVPLEKGTLSECAEDYFTQSEQVPSRIKLAVAELDRKGEAP
;
A
#
# COMPACT_ATOMS: atom_id res chain seq x y z
N PHE A 1 -0.72 15.43 -4.81
CA PHE A 1 0.12 15.78 -5.96
C PHE A 1 1.19 14.73 -6.22
N VAL A 2 1.68 14.69 -7.46
CA VAL A 2 2.76 13.79 -7.89
C VAL A 2 3.88 14.65 -8.46
N VAL A 3 5.11 14.40 -8.03
CA VAL A 3 6.33 15.08 -8.53
C VAL A 3 7.31 14.02 -9.00
N ASN A 4 7.74 14.11 -10.25
CA ASN A 4 8.82 13.32 -10.78
C ASN A 4 10.12 14.14 -10.71
N PHE A 5 11.22 13.49 -10.35
CA PHE A 5 12.53 14.11 -10.29
C PHE A 5 13.63 13.19 -10.82
N GLN A 6 14.75 13.74 -11.19
CA GLN A 6 15.96 13.02 -11.57
C GLN A 6 17.15 13.64 -10.86
N ILE A 7 18.10 12.81 -10.47
CA ILE A 7 19.35 13.30 -9.88
C ILE A 7 20.32 13.58 -11.02
N ASP A 8 20.81 14.82 -11.09
CA ASP A 8 21.76 15.22 -12.11
C ASP A 8 23.02 14.34 -12.07
N GLN A 9 23.50 13.96 -13.26
CA GLN A 9 24.70 13.13 -13.45
C GLN A 9 24.63 11.73 -12.80
N ARG A 10 23.44 11.27 -12.40
CA ARG A 10 23.20 9.93 -11.86
C ARG A 10 22.06 9.26 -12.61
N PRO A 11 22.13 7.96 -12.90
CA PRO A 11 21.02 7.22 -13.52
C PRO A 11 19.92 6.90 -12.49
N VAL A 12 19.51 7.90 -11.70
CA VAL A 12 18.53 7.78 -10.63
C VAL A 12 17.34 8.67 -10.94
N ARG A 13 16.17 8.08 -11.01
CA ARG A 13 14.89 8.77 -11.13
C ARG A 13 14.08 8.52 -9.87
N GLY A 14 13.31 9.49 -9.47
CA GLY A 14 12.45 9.36 -8.31
C GLY A 14 11.06 9.95 -8.55
N ARG A 15 10.15 9.56 -7.68
CA ARG A 15 8.80 10.10 -7.62
C ARG A 15 8.41 10.33 -6.17
N ALA A 16 7.84 11.49 -5.91
CA ALA A 16 7.20 11.80 -4.65
C ALA A 16 5.69 11.95 -4.87
N VAL A 17 4.90 11.27 -4.04
CA VAL A 17 3.44 11.37 -4.04
C VAL A 17 3.00 11.82 -2.66
N ARG A 18 2.13 12.83 -2.62
CA ARG A 18 1.43 13.24 -1.41
C ARG A 18 -0.06 13.16 -1.63
N MET A 19 -0.72 12.34 -0.84
CA MET A 19 -2.18 12.25 -0.78
C MET A 19 -2.69 13.14 0.36
N GLY A 20 -3.74 13.88 0.11
CA GLY A 20 -4.39 14.72 1.10
C GLY A 20 -5.44 13.96 1.90
N ALA A 21 -5.86 14.56 3.03
CA ALA A 21 -6.92 14.01 3.88
C ALA A 21 -8.22 13.77 3.10
N ALA A 22 -8.59 14.68 2.20
CA ALA A 22 -9.80 14.53 1.36
C ALA A 22 -9.84 13.23 0.54
N SER A 23 -8.67 12.68 0.18
CA SER A 23 -8.58 11.42 -0.57
C SER A 23 -8.46 10.19 0.35
N LEU A 24 -7.72 10.30 1.44
CA LEU A 24 -7.44 9.16 2.32
C LEU A 24 -8.45 8.99 3.46
N SER A 25 -8.89 10.07 4.11
CA SER A 25 -9.77 9.96 5.26
C SER A 25 -11.06 9.16 4.98
N PRO A 26 -11.77 9.34 3.85
CA PRO A 26 -12.95 8.53 3.55
C PRO A 26 -12.66 7.03 3.43
N ILE A 27 -11.43 6.66 3.08
CA ILE A 27 -11.00 5.26 2.96
C ILE A 27 -10.67 4.71 4.36
N LEU A 28 -9.87 5.45 5.13
CA LEU A 28 -9.33 4.99 6.40
C LEU A 28 -10.38 4.97 7.51
N HIS A 29 -11.42 5.84 7.44
CA HIS A 29 -12.51 5.91 8.41
C HIS A 29 -13.80 5.20 7.95
N ARG A 30 -13.77 4.51 6.81
CA ARG A 30 -14.96 3.80 6.30
C ARG A 30 -15.35 2.59 7.17
N HIS A 31 -14.37 1.99 7.81
CA HIS A 31 -14.51 0.90 8.75
C HIS A 31 -13.69 1.23 9.99
N ASP A 32 -14.03 0.62 11.12
CA ASP A 32 -13.30 0.79 12.38
C ASP A 32 -11.98 0.02 12.36
N TYR A 33 -11.07 0.45 11.51
CA TYR A 33 -9.74 -0.14 11.44
C TYR A 33 -8.90 0.24 12.66
N PRO A 34 -8.18 -0.72 13.27
CA PRO A 34 -7.15 -0.37 14.25
C PRO A 34 -6.12 0.60 13.65
N PRO A 35 -5.57 1.55 14.44
CA PRO A 35 -4.71 2.61 13.92
C PRO A 35 -3.52 2.13 13.07
N HIS A 36 -2.86 1.05 13.48
CA HIS A 36 -1.74 0.48 12.70
C HIS A 36 -2.22 -0.10 11.37
N LEU A 37 -3.40 -0.76 11.34
CA LEU A 37 -3.96 -1.29 10.10
C LEU A 37 -4.39 -0.17 9.16
N ALA A 38 -5.02 0.88 9.68
CA ALA A 38 -5.38 2.06 8.90
C ALA A 38 -4.15 2.71 8.24
N ARG A 39 -3.04 2.84 8.97
CA ARG A 39 -1.78 3.38 8.41
C ARG A 39 -1.26 2.51 7.26
N ILE A 40 -1.18 1.20 7.44
CA ILE A 40 -0.70 0.28 6.39
C ILE A 40 -1.63 0.31 5.17
N LEU A 41 -2.95 0.42 5.39
CA LEU A 41 -3.92 0.60 4.31
C LEU A 41 -3.65 1.91 3.54
N GLY A 42 -3.41 3.02 4.24
CA GLY A 42 -3.03 4.28 3.63
C GLY A 42 -1.71 4.22 2.85
N GLU A 43 -0.74 3.46 3.36
CA GLU A 43 0.52 3.19 2.66
C GLU A 43 0.28 2.41 1.37
N ALA A 44 -0.56 1.37 1.39
CA ALA A 44 -0.89 0.59 0.20
C ALA A 44 -1.60 1.41 -0.88
N VAL A 45 -2.55 2.26 -0.49
CA VAL A 45 -3.23 3.19 -1.40
C VAL A 45 -2.24 4.20 -2.00
N THR A 46 -1.33 4.72 -1.17
CA THR A 46 -0.30 5.68 -1.63
C THR A 46 0.70 5.00 -2.57
N LEU A 47 1.09 3.76 -2.28
CA LEU A 47 1.96 2.97 -3.16
C LEU A 47 1.27 2.70 -4.51
N ALA A 48 0.00 2.33 -4.50
CA ALA A 48 -0.78 2.15 -5.73
C ALA A 48 -0.84 3.44 -6.56
N ALA A 49 -1.07 4.60 -5.92
CA ALA A 49 -1.05 5.89 -6.59
C ALA A 49 0.33 6.26 -7.12
N MET A 50 1.40 5.95 -6.38
CA MET A 50 2.78 6.24 -6.79
C MET A 50 3.18 5.44 -8.03
N VAL A 51 2.80 4.18 -8.11
CA VAL A 51 3.07 3.33 -9.28
C VAL A 51 2.11 3.68 -10.41
N GLY A 52 0.82 3.80 -10.11
CA GLY A 52 -0.25 4.04 -11.07
C GLY A 52 -0.12 5.37 -11.82
N ALA A 53 0.38 6.41 -11.16
CA ALA A 53 0.64 7.71 -11.79
C ALA A 53 1.69 7.69 -12.92
N SER A 54 2.38 6.56 -13.12
CA SER A 54 3.32 6.37 -14.23
C SER A 54 2.76 5.57 -15.40
N LEU A 55 1.57 5.01 -15.25
CA LEU A 55 0.95 4.22 -16.29
C LEU A 55 0.66 5.12 -17.52
N LYS A 56 0.93 4.57 -18.70
CA LYS A 56 0.73 5.26 -20.00
C LYS A 56 -0.53 4.77 -20.72
N PHE A 57 -1.36 4.02 -20.03
CA PHE A 57 -2.62 3.46 -20.52
C PHE A 57 -3.74 3.76 -19.53
N GLU A 58 -4.97 3.73 -19.99
CA GLU A 58 -6.13 3.80 -19.11
C GLU A 58 -6.37 2.47 -18.43
N GLY A 59 -6.64 2.53 -17.11
CA GLY A 59 -6.83 1.33 -16.32
C GLY A 59 -6.62 1.55 -14.84
N ARG A 60 -6.23 0.50 -14.16
CA ARG A 60 -6.02 0.53 -12.69
C ARG A 60 -4.86 -0.33 -12.27
N ILE A 61 -4.33 0.01 -11.11
CA ILE A 61 -3.34 -0.79 -10.40
C ILE A 61 -3.86 -1.14 -9.01
N LEU A 62 -3.63 -2.37 -8.60
CA LEU A 62 -3.88 -2.85 -7.25
C LEU A 62 -2.56 -3.23 -6.59
N VAL A 63 -2.39 -2.78 -5.36
CA VAL A 63 -1.38 -3.27 -4.42
C VAL A 63 -2.15 -4.11 -3.40
N GLN A 64 -1.98 -5.43 -3.46
CA GLN A 64 -2.77 -6.38 -2.67
C GLN A 64 -1.86 -7.25 -1.82
N ALA A 65 -2.09 -7.24 -0.52
CA ALA A 65 -1.45 -8.15 0.42
C ALA A 65 -2.48 -9.17 0.92
N GLU A 66 -2.11 -10.44 0.92
CA GLU A 66 -2.94 -11.56 1.36
C GLU A 66 -2.16 -12.50 2.25
N GLY A 67 -2.84 -13.19 3.15
CA GLY A 67 -2.21 -14.21 3.98
C GLY A 67 -3.19 -14.90 4.93
N ASP A 68 -2.65 -15.74 5.79
CA ASP A 68 -3.37 -16.50 6.80
C ASP A 68 -3.19 -15.95 8.23
N GLY A 69 -2.63 -14.75 8.34
CA GLY A 69 -2.44 -14.00 9.58
C GLY A 69 -3.71 -13.34 10.11
N PRO A 70 -3.59 -12.45 11.12
CA PRO A 70 -4.68 -11.61 11.61
C PRO A 70 -5.33 -10.74 10.54
N VAL A 71 -4.56 -10.33 9.52
CA VAL A 71 -5.06 -9.64 8.33
C VAL A 71 -5.07 -10.63 7.18
N SER A 72 -6.26 -10.96 6.68
CA SER A 72 -6.41 -11.91 5.56
C SER A 72 -6.29 -11.24 4.19
N MET A 73 -6.61 -9.95 4.10
CA MET A 73 -6.51 -9.17 2.86
C MET A 73 -6.32 -7.70 3.18
N LEU A 74 -5.50 -7.03 2.40
CA LEU A 74 -5.37 -5.58 2.35
C LEU A 74 -5.14 -5.18 0.91
N VAL A 75 -5.92 -4.23 0.40
CA VAL A 75 -5.81 -3.77 -0.99
C VAL A 75 -5.87 -2.25 -1.06
N GLY A 76 -4.92 -1.67 -1.79
CA GLY A 76 -4.95 -0.30 -2.28
C GLY A 76 -5.11 -0.29 -3.79
N GLU A 77 -6.02 0.50 -4.31
CA GLU A 77 -6.28 0.65 -5.76
C GLU A 77 -6.08 2.11 -6.17
N TYR A 78 -5.49 2.30 -7.33
CA TYR A 78 -5.45 3.57 -8.04
C TYR A 78 -5.94 3.37 -9.46
N ARG A 79 -6.80 4.27 -9.93
CA ARG A 79 -7.26 4.36 -11.32
C ARG A 79 -6.60 5.53 -12.02
N THR A 80 -6.31 5.39 -13.29
CA THR A 80 -5.65 6.43 -14.08
C THR A 80 -6.50 7.70 -14.27
N ASP A 81 -7.82 7.62 -14.03
CA ASP A 81 -8.71 8.78 -13.92
C ASP A 81 -8.57 9.57 -12.60
N GLY A 82 -7.67 9.14 -11.70
CA GLY A 82 -7.38 9.75 -10.42
C GLY A 82 -8.15 9.18 -9.23
N GLY A 83 -9.01 8.18 -9.43
CA GLY A 83 -9.75 7.50 -8.37
C GLY A 83 -8.85 6.63 -7.50
N VAL A 84 -9.08 6.63 -6.18
CA VAL A 84 -8.41 5.76 -5.23
C VAL A 84 -9.40 5.00 -4.37
N ARG A 85 -9.07 3.77 -4.03
CA ARG A 85 -9.84 2.91 -3.11
C ARG A 85 -8.91 2.14 -2.20
N GLY A 86 -9.44 1.71 -1.07
CA GLY A 86 -8.72 0.84 -0.16
C GLY A 86 -9.69 0.03 0.70
N TYR A 87 -9.25 -1.16 1.04
CA TYR A 87 -10.00 -2.08 1.90
C TYR A 87 -9.05 -3.02 2.62
N ALA A 88 -9.36 -3.34 3.87
CA ALA A 88 -8.69 -4.40 4.61
C ALA A 88 -9.71 -5.31 5.28
N LYS A 89 -9.40 -6.60 5.32
CA LYS A 89 -10.14 -7.63 6.05
C LYS A 89 -9.25 -8.23 7.11
N PHE A 90 -9.72 -8.18 8.36
CA PHE A 90 -8.98 -8.68 9.50
C PHE A 90 -9.89 -9.38 10.49
N ASP A 91 -9.29 -10.22 11.34
CA ASP A 91 -9.93 -10.90 12.44
C ASP A 91 -9.67 -10.10 13.72
N SER A 92 -10.73 -9.61 14.35
CA SER A 92 -10.63 -8.72 15.53
C SER A 92 -10.01 -9.40 16.74
N ASP A 93 -10.26 -10.69 16.95
CA ASP A 93 -9.74 -11.42 18.12
C ASP A 93 -8.24 -11.71 17.95
N ARG A 94 -7.85 -12.13 16.76
CA ARG A 94 -6.43 -12.33 16.41
C ARG A 94 -5.66 -11.01 16.41
N TRP A 95 -6.29 -9.92 15.96
CA TRP A 95 -5.71 -8.58 16.04
C TRP A 95 -5.47 -8.15 17.48
N ALA A 96 -6.47 -8.29 18.36
CA ALA A 96 -6.35 -7.94 19.78
C ALA A 96 -5.25 -8.76 20.49
N HIS A 97 -5.09 -10.03 20.10
CA HIS A 97 -3.99 -10.85 20.58
C HIS A 97 -2.63 -10.31 20.11
N LEU A 98 -2.50 -9.95 18.82
CA LEU A 98 -1.28 -9.38 18.25
C LEU A 98 -0.89 -8.07 18.94
N GLU A 99 -1.83 -7.17 19.20
CA GLU A 99 -1.56 -5.92 19.94
C GLU A 99 -1.01 -6.16 21.34
N LYS A 100 -1.56 -7.14 22.06
CA LYS A 100 -1.05 -7.52 23.39
C LYS A 100 0.39 -8.05 23.31
N VAL A 101 0.67 -8.91 22.36
CA VAL A 101 2.02 -9.47 22.17
C VAL A 101 3.03 -8.39 21.82
N ASN A 102 2.65 -7.48 20.94
CA ASN A 102 3.50 -6.38 20.50
C ASN A 102 3.55 -5.19 21.47
N LYS A 103 2.76 -5.21 22.56
CA LYS A 103 2.71 -4.14 23.56
C LYS A 103 2.48 -2.75 22.92
N GLY A 104 1.63 -2.69 21.89
CA GLY A 104 1.31 -1.46 21.16
C GLY A 104 2.35 -1.03 20.12
N ALA A 105 3.45 -1.77 19.94
CA ALA A 105 4.38 -1.51 18.84
C ALA A 105 3.77 -1.88 17.48
N ALA A 106 4.21 -1.19 16.43
CA ALA A 106 3.76 -1.48 15.08
C ALA A 106 4.12 -2.93 14.67
N PRO A 107 3.15 -3.71 14.19
CA PRO A 107 3.41 -5.07 13.77
C PRO A 107 4.18 -5.11 12.45
N HIS A 108 5.03 -6.12 12.29
CA HIS A 108 5.72 -6.42 11.03
C HIS A 108 4.80 -7.16 10.06
N MET A 109 5.13 -7.09 8.75
CA MET A 109 4.31 -7.72 7.71
C MET A 109 4.10 -9.24 7.94
N PRO A 110 5.10 -10.05 8.34
CA PRO A 110 4.87 -11.46 8.65
C PRO A 110 3.93 -11.70 9.84
N GLN A 111 3.89 -10.79 10.82
CA GLN A 111 2.95 -10.89 11.95
C GLN A 111 1.51 -10.59 11.52
N LEU A 112 1.33 -9.71 10.54
CA LEU A 112 0.01 -9.34 10.01
C LEU A 112 -0.58 -10.40 9.11
N PHE A 113 0.23 -10.91 8.17
CA PHE A 113 -0.23 -11.78 7.09
C PHE A 113 0.12 -13.25 7.26
N GLY A 114 0.93 -13.60 8.28
CA GLY A 114 1.37 -14.97 8.53
C GLY A 114 2.44 -15.46 7.55
N PRO A 115 2.87 -16.73 7.68
CA PRO A 115 3.96 -17.29 6.89
C PRO A 115 3.62 -17.47 5.40
N SER A 116 2.35 -17.54 5.04
CA SER A 116 1.89 -17.60 3.65
C SER A 116 1.66 -16.22 3.01
N GLY A 117 2.00 -15.14 3.75
CA GLY A 117 1.79 -13.77 3.32
C GLY A 117 2.48 -13.43 2.01
N ARG A 118 1.75 -12.78 1.08
CA ARG A 118 2.26 -12.34 -0.22
C ARG A 118 1.73 -10.97 -0.59
N LEU A 119 2.58 -10.23 -1.29
CA LEU A 119 2.26 -8.96 -1.92
C LEU A 119 2.14 -9.19 -3.42
N ALA A 120 1.02 -8.82 -3.99
CA ALA A 120 0.79 -8.77 -5.43
C ALA A 120 0.65 -7.32 -5.90
N VAL A 121 1.28 -6.99 -7.01
CA VAL A 121 1.01 -5.76 -7.76
C VAL A 121 0.36 -6.17 -9.07
N ILE A 122 -0.87 -5.71 -9.31
CA ILE A 122 -1.72 -6.14 -10.40
C ILE A 122 -2.05 -4.93 -11.26
N LEU A 123 -1.75 -5.01 -12.55
CA LEU A 123 -2.07 -3.97 -13.53
C LEU A 123 -3.19 -4.49 -14.44
N ILE A 124 -4.26 -3.71 -14.55
CA ILE A 124 -5.43 -4.04 -15.36
C ILE A 124 -5.67 -2.86 -16.30
N GLN A 125 -5.55 -3.11 -17.59
CA GLN A 125 -5.92 -2.13 -18.62
C GLN A 125 -7.42 -2.15 -18.85
N ASP A 126 -8.01 -1.02 -19.23
CA ASP A 126 -9.43 -0.95 -19.56
C ASP A 126 -9.75 -1.59 -20.92
N ASP A 127 -8.72 -1.96 -21.70
CA ASP A 127 -8.85 -2.76 -22.91
C ASP A 127 -9.04 -4.25 -22.55
N PRO A 128 -10.23 -4.83 -22.80
CA PRO A 128 -10.53 -6.22 -22.46
C PRO A 128 -9.72 -7.26 -23.25
N SER A 129 -9.05 -6.86 -24.33
CA SER A 129 -8.18 -7.75 -25.10
C SER A 129 -6.81 -7.96 -24.44
N VAL A 130 -6.46 -7.12 -23.47
CA VAL A 130 -5.18 -7.17 -22.75
C VAL A 130 -5.37 -7.92 -21.43
N ALA A 131 -4.67 -9.03 -21.27
CA ALA A 131 -4.69 -9.78 -20.02
C ALA A 131 -4.04 -8.96 -18.88
N PRO A 132 -4.58 -9.04 -17.64
CA PRO A 132 -3.94 -8.43 -16.50
C PRO A 132 -2.50 -8.91 -16.29
N TYR A 133 -1.60 -8.00 -15.96
CA TYR A 133 -0.25 -8.34 -15.50
C TYR A 133 -0.23 -8.42 -13.98
N GLN A 134 0.49 -9.41 -13.44
CA GLN A 134 0.64 -9.58 -12.02
C GLN A 134 2.06 -10.02 -11.67
N GLY A 135 2.68 -9.31 -10.73
CA GLY A 135 3.90 -9.75 -10.06
C GLY A 135 3.62 -10.03 -8.58
N VAL A 136 4.26 -11.04 -8.01
CA VAL A 136 4.03 -11.48 -6.62
C VAL A 136 5.35 -11.71 -5.92
N VAL A 137 5.44 -11.25 -4.65
CA VAL A 137 6.58 -11.53 -3.75
C VAL A 137 6.07 -11.92 -2.36
N PRO A 138 6.83 -12.68 -1.57
CA PRO A 138 6.46 -12.99 -0.20
C PRO A 138 6.54 -11.73 0.69
N LEU A 139 5.72 -11.68 1.74
CA LEU A 139 5.72 -10.64 2.76
C LEU A 139 6.65 -11.01 3.92
N GLU A 140 7.95 -11.09 3.64
CA GLU A 140 8.97 -11.53 4.61
C GLU A 140 9.68 -10.38 5.31
N LYS A 141 9.52 -9.14 4.82
CA LYS A 141 10.17 -7.95 5.40
C LYS A 141 9.32 -7.31 6.49
N GLY A 142 9.92 -6.41 7.24
CA GLY A 142 9.27 -5.73 8.36
C GLY A 142 8.16 -4.78 7.94
N THR A 143 8.33 -4.09 6.83
CA THR A 143 7.43 -3.03 6.36
C THR A 143 6.92 -3.27 4.93
N LEU A 144 5.79 -2.64 4.60
CA LEU A 144 5.27 -2.66 3.23
C LEU A 144 6.24 -2.03 2.22
N SER A 145 6.95 -0.97 2.63
CA SER A 145 7.99 -0.33 1.80
C SER A 145 9.07 -1.32 1.39
N GLU A 146 9.60 -2.08 2.34
CA GLU A 146 10.65 -3.07 2.08
C GLU A 146 10.16 -4.22 1.20
N CYS A 147 8.93 -4.70 1.41
CA CYS A 147 8.32 -5.71 0.54
C CYS A 147 8.11 -5.17 -0.89
N ALA A 148 7.75 -3.91 -1.03
CA ALA A 148 7.62 -3.26 -2.34
C ALA A 148 8.99 -3.09 -3.02
N GLU A 149 10.06 -2.78 -2.29
CA GLU A 149 11.43 -2.76 -2.84
C GLU A 149 11.83 -4.13 -3.39
N ASP A 150 11.50 -5.21 -2.67
CA ASP A 150 11.72 -6.59 -3.14
C ASP A 150 10.91 -6.87 -4.42
N TYR A 151 9.65 -6.42 -4.49
CA TYR A 151 8.83 -6.54 -5.70
C TYR A 151 9.50 -5.88 -6.90
N PHE A 152 9.94 -4.63 -6.77
CA PHE A 152 10.58 -3.92 -7.88
C PHE A 152 11.91 -4.56 -8.30
N THR A 153 12.67 -5.10 -7.36
CA THR A 153 13.93 -5.77 -7.64
C THR A 153 13.72 -7.11 -8.34
N GLN A 154 12.78 -7.93 -7.85
CA GLN A 154 12.59 -9.31 -8.33
C GLN A 154 11.68 -9.40 -9.55
N SER A 155 10.58 -8.64 -9.57
CA SER A 155 9.57 -8.72 -10.64
C SER A 155 9.84 -7.73 -11.77
N GLU A 156 10.28 -6.51 -11.45
CA GLU A 156 10.52 -5.46 -12.45
C GLU A 156 12.01 -5.30 -12.80
N GLN A 157 12.91 -5.96 -12.09
CA GLN A 157 14.37 -5.86 -12.25
C GLN A 157 14.90 -4.41 -12.12
N VAL A 158 14.21 -3.62 -11.32
CA VAL A 158 14.54 -2.21 -11.03
C VAL A 158 14.90 -2.06 -9.56
N PRO A 159 16.18 -1.99 -9.20
CA PRO A 159 16.58 -1.70 -7.82
C PRO A 159 15.99 -0.37 -7.37
N SER A 160 15.19 -0.41 -6.32
CA SER A 160 14.40 0.74 -5.86
C SER A 160 14.58 0.99 -4.37
N ARG A 161 14.33 2.23 -3.95
CA ARG A 161 14.17 2.60 -2.56
C ARG A 161 12.84 3.29 -2.39
N ILE A 162 12.03 2.81 -1.45
CA ILE A 162 10.67 3.26 -1.22
C ILE A 162 10.54 3.69 0.25
N LYS A 163 9.94 4.84 0.47
CA LYS A 163 9.56 5.32 1.80
C LYS A 163 8.09 5.68 1.76
N LEU A 164 7.33 5.04 2.64
CA LEU A 164 5.89 5.29 2.83
C LEU A 164 5.68 5.80 4.25
N ALA A 165 4.79 6.75 4.41
CA ALA A 165 4.38 7.23 5.72
C ALA A 165 2.95 7.76 5.67
N VAL A 166 2.18 7.46 6.69
CA VAL A 166 0.83 7.99 6.92
C VAL A 166 0.81 8.65 8.29
N ALA A 167 0.35 9.89 8.34
CA ALA A 167 0.20 10.66 9.57
C ALA A 167 -1.24 11.14 9.72
N GLU A 168 -1.74 11.09 10.93
CA GLU A 168 -2.97 11.75 11.33
C GLU A 168 -2.65 13.17 11.80
N LEU A 169 -3.45 14.13 11.34
CA LEU A 169 -3.38 15.51 11.80
C LEU A 169 -4.54 15.72 12.77
N ASP A 170 -4.22 15.80 14.06
CA ASP A 170 -5.19 16.24 15.07
C ASP A 170 -5.33 17.78 14.97
N ARG A 171 -6.39 18.22 14.32
CA ARG A 171 -6.78 19.63 14.31
C ARG A 171 -7.58 19.93 15.57
N LYS A 172 -6.90 20.41 16.59
CA LYS A 172 -7.57 20.93 17.81
C LYS A 172 -8.64 21.96 17.42
N GLY A 173 -9.90 21.58 17.54
CA GLY A 173 -11.06 22.47 17.38
C GLY A 173 -12.01 22.18 16.21
N GLU A 174 -11.77 21.24 15.35
CA GLU A 174 -12.78 20.71 14.43
C GLU A 174 -13.31 19.39 15.00
N ALA A 175 -14.60 19.39 15.37
CA ALA A 175 -15.32 18.18 15.72
C ALA A 175 -15.38 17.23 14.48
N PRO A 176 -15.45 15.91 14.70
CA PRO A 176 -15.49 14.93 13.63
C PRO A 176 -16.72 15.06 12.73
#